data_f3ffa5a05275c0d6dae50d387770ce15
#
_entry.id   f3ffa5a05275c0d6dae50d387770ce15
#
_cell.length_a   1.000
_cell.length_b   1.000
_cell.length_c   1.000
_cell.angle_alpha   90.00
_cell.angle_beta   90.00
_cell.angle_gamma   90.00
#
_symmetry.space_group_name_H-M   'P 1'
#
loop_
_entity.id
_entity.type
_entity.pdbx_description
1 polymer ?
#
loop_
_entity_poly.entity_id
_entity_poly.type
_entity_poly.pdbx_seq_one_letter_code
_entity_poly.pdbx_strand_id
1 'polypeptide(L)'
;HENAEQNVREVFDHFAGKLMIQDSEYPPDQTAHYSPGNYIGHSRGVYYNAASDMTNPRGAGTTYFHELAHMIDHASCNYRSNLSNTPEFAEALVEDGQRILSLYNNLPVEKQTAFLTRIRQDSAHSFSDLIDATTNGQLHGNYGHSRNYWTRPGNLQAEAFAHFFEASMGDQGKLELLANFFPTAFGIFSSMIDSIRPDNHVRVLSRER
;
A
#
# COMPACT_ATOMS: atom_id res chain seq x y z
N HIS A 1 10.70 11.10 -3.99
CA HIS A 1 11.07 11.54 -2.63
C HIS A 1 10.82 13.04 -2.43
N GLU A 2 11.31 13.92 -3.30
CA GLU A 2 11.11 15.38 -3.15
C GLU A 2 9.63 15.81 -3.19
N ASN A 3 8.80 15.08 -3.91
CA ASN A 3 7.36 15.32 -4.03
C ASN A 3 6.51 14.54 -3.01
N ALA A 4 7.15 13.78 -2.11
CA ALA A 4 6.44 12.98 -1.13
C ALA A 4 5.76 13.85 -0.07
N GLU A 5 4.64 13.39 0.47
CA GLU A 5 4.03 13.94 1.68
C GLU A 5 5.07 14.00 2.80
N GLN A 6 5.14 15.14 3.51
CA GLN A 6 6.22 15.39 4.46
C GLN A 6 6.32 14.32 5.55
N ASN A 7 5.21 13.92 6.15
CA ASN A 7 5.17 12.91 7.20
C ASN A 7 5.62 11.53 6.71
N VAL A 8 5.22 11.14 5.49
CA VAL A 8 5.63 9.86 4.87
C VAL A 8 7.13 9.88 4.57
N ARG A 9 7.66 11.01 4.09
CA ARG A 9 9.09 11.18 3.85
C ARG A 9 9.91 11.07 5.14
N GLU A 10 9.47 11.70 6.22
CA GLU A 10 10.13 11.61 7.53
C GLU A 10 10.15 10.16 8.06
N VAL A 11 9.08 9.43 7.86
CA VAL A 11 9.01 7.99 8.19
C VAL A 11 9.98 7.20 7.31
N PHE A 12 9.97 7.43 5.99
CA PHE A 12 10.91 6.78 5.07
C PHE A 12 12.36 7.02 5.51
N ASP A 13 12.75 8.27 5.75
CA ASP A 13 14.11 8.66 6.15
C ASP A 13 14.52 8.00 7.48
N HIS A 14 13.58 7.89 8.44
CA HIS A 14 13.81 7.20 9.70
C HIS A 14 14.10 5.71 9.54
N PHE A 15 13.41 5.05 8.61
CA PHE A 15 13.59 3.63 8.35
C PHE A 15 14.67 3.34 7.30
N ALA A 16 15.14 4.33 6.54
CA ALA A 16 16.09 4.14 5.44
C ALA A 16 17.35 3.37 5.84
N GLY A 17 17.92 3.64 7.01
CA GLY A 17 19.07 2.91 7.55
C GLY A 17 18.78 1.46 8.00
N LYS A 18 17.51 1.06 8.09
CA LYS A 18 17.05 -0.28 8.46
C LYS A 18 16.60 -1.08 7.24
N LEU A 19 16.48 -0.43 6.08
CA LEU A 19 16.02 -1.04 4.84
C LEU A 19 17.08 -2.00 4.32
N MET A 20 16.77 -3.27 4.32
CA MET A 20 17.60 -4.30 3.71
C MET A 20 17.10 -4.54 2.28
N ILE A 21 17.82 -3.98 1.32
CA ILE A 21 17.56 -4.20 -0.10
C ILE A 21 18.44 -5.35 -0.53
N GLN A 22 17.83 -6.40 -1.03
CA GLN A 22 18.53 -7.52 -1.64
C GLN A 22 18.58 -7.25 -3.14
N ASP A 23 19.75 -6.96 -3.65
CA ASP A 23 19.98 -6.90 -5.09
C ASP A 23 19.85 -8.34 -5.62
N SER A 24 18.67 -8.67 -6.08
CA SER A 24 18.41 -9.98 -6.62
C SER A 24 18.53 -9.91 -8.13
N GLU A 25 19.34 -10.79 -8.70
CA GLU A 25 19.22 -11.18 -10.10
C GLU A 25 17.86 -11.86 -10.34
N TYR A 26 16.77 -11.14 -10.00
CA TYR A 26 15.44 -11.64 -10.30
C TYR A 26 15.27 -11.71 -11.81
N PRO A 27 14.77 -12.84 -12.32
CA PRO A 27 14.35 -12.90 -13.71
C PRO A 27 13.39 -11.74 -14.01
N PRO A 28 13.40 -11.18 -15.22
CA PRO A 28 12.57 -10.03 -15.59
C PRO A 28 11.05 -10.23 -15.38
N ASP A 29 10.62 -11.47 -15.27
CA ASP A 29 9.23 -11.91 -15.09
C ASP A 29 8.81 -12.08 -13.61
N GLN A 30 9.74 -11.93 -12.66
CA GLN A 30 9.40 -11.99 -11.25
C GLN A 30 9.17 -10.59 -10.68
N THR A 31 8.06 -10.44 -9.98
CA THR A 31 7.73 -9.23 -9.24
C THR A 31 8.59 -9.12 -7.99
N ALA A 32 8.96 -7.89 -7.61
CA ALA A 32 9.57 -7.63 -6.32
C ALA A 32 8.68 -8.14 -5.18
N HIS A 33 9.26 -8.41 -4.04
CA HIS A 33 8.52 -8.75 -2.83
C HIS A 33 9.30 -8.39 -1.56
N TYR A 34 8.57 -8.08 -0.51
CA TYR A 34 9.12 -8.05 0.84
C TYR A 34 9.12 -9.46 1.44
N SER A 35 10.28 -9.89 1.97
CA SER A 35 10.38 -11.12 2.78
C SER A 35 10.54 -10.78 4.25
N PRO A 36 9.68 -11.30 5.15
CA PRO A 36 9.85 -11.15 6.60
C PRO A 36 10.99 -12.00 7.18
N GLY A 37 11.67 -12.81 6.36
CA GLY A 37 12.77 -13.64 6.79
C GLY A 37 12.38 -15.00 7.39
N ASN A 38 11.13 -15.42 7.20
CA ASN A 38 10.60 -16.69 7.74
C ASN A 38 10.62 -17.83 6.72
N TYR A 39 11.02 -17.54 5.48
CA TYR A 39 11.08 -18.54 4.43
C TYR A 39 12.48 -19.14 4.31
N ILE A 40 12.53 -20.45 4.09
CA ILE A 40 13.78 -21.17 3.84
C ILE A 40 14.47 -20.58 2.60
N GLY A 41 15.67 -20.04 2.79
CA GLY A 41 16.50 -19.48 1.72
C GLY A 41 16.31 -17.97 1.47
N HIS A 42 15.37 -17.30 2.15
CA HIS A 42 15.23 -15.86 2.03
C HIS A 42 15.53 -15.15 3.35
N SER A 43 16.51 -14.25 3.31
CA SER A 43 16.76 -13.31 4.41
C SER A 43 15.64 -12.28 4.47
N ARG A 44 15.50 -11.59 5.61
CA ARG A 44 14.59 -10.45 5.69
C ARG A 44 15.07 -9.35 4.75
N GLY A 45 14.15 -8.76 4.01
CA GLY A 45 14.47 -7.64 3.14
C GLY A 45 13.52 -7.50 1.95
N VAL A 46 13.74 -6.45 1.19
CA VAL A 46 13.04 -6.19 -0.08
C VAL A 46 13.88 -6.78 -1.20
N TYR A 47 13.28 -7.71 -1.94
CA TYR A 47 13.86 -8.30 -3.13
C TYR A 47 13.33 -7.55 -4.35
N TYR A 48 14.23 -7.02 -5.17
CA TYR A 48 13.86 -5.99 -6.11
C TYR A 48 14.80 -5.97 -7.32
N ASN A 49 14.25 -5.72 -8.52
CA ASN A 49 15.00 -5.49 -9.73
C ASN A 49 14.82 -4.04 -10.19
N ALA A 50 15.82 -3.20 -9.94
CA ALA A 50 15.79 -1.79 -10.26
C ALA A 50 15.59 -1.52 -11.75
N ALA A 51 16.22 -2.29 -12.64
CA ALA A 51 16.11 -2.09 -14.08
C ALA A 51 14.68 -2.36 -14.58
N SER A 52 14.01 -3.38 -14.03
CA SER A 52 12.63 -3.70 -14.35
C SER A 52 11.67 -2.62 -13.85
N ASP A 53 11.87 -2.11 -12.62
CA ASP A 53 10.98 -1.12 -12.03
C ASP A 53 11.10 0.26 -12.67
N MET A 54 12.27 0.63 -13.17
CA MET A 54 12.47 1.89 -13.92
C MET A 54 11.64 1.98 -15.20
N THR A 55 11.24 0.85 -15.77
CA THR A 55 10.38 0.76 -16.97
C THR A 55 8.98 0.29 -16.67
N ASN A 56 8.59 0.28 -15.39
CA ASN A 56 7.28 -0.20 -14.95
C ASN A 56 6.15 0.68 -15.53
N PRO A 57 5.17 0.13 -16.25
CA PRO A 57 4.06 0.90 -16.81
C PRO A 57 3.18 1.58 -15.75
N ARG A 58 3.24 1.11 -14.50
CA ARG A 58 2.56 1.71 -13.36
C ARG A 58 3.28 2.95 -12.81
N GLY A 59 4.49 3.22 -13.26
CA GLY A 59 5.38 4.30 -12.84
C GLY A 59 6.71 3.79 -12.30
N ALA A 60 7.80 4.46 -12.66
CA ALA A 60 9.13 4.13 -12.15
C ALA A 60 9.21 4.27 -10.63
N GLY A 61 9.78 3.28 -9.94
CA GLY A 61 9.90 3.25 -8.49
C GLY A 61 8.63 2.79 -7.74
N THR A 62 7.52 2.60 -8.43
CA THR A 62 6.25 2.19 -7.83
C THR A 62 6.38 0.91 -7.01
N THR A 63 6.95 -0.14 -7.61
CA THR A 63 7.13 -1.42 -6.94
C THR A 63 8.10 -1.32 -5.77
N TYR A 64 9.16 -0.55 -5.92
CA TYR A 64 10.12 -0.30 -4.86
C TYR A 64 9.47 0.29 -3.61
N PHE A 65 8.72 1.39 -3.75
CA PHE A 65 8.06 2.03 -2.61
C PHE A 65 6.95 1.17 -2.01
N HIS A 66 6.29 0.35 -2.82
CA HIS A 66 5.30 -0.61 -2.35
C HIS A 66 5.93 -1.66 -1.42
N GLU A 67 7.01 -2.30 -1.85
CA GLU A 67 7.69 -3.34 -1.05
C GLU A 67 8.39 -2.76 0.18
N LEU A 68 8.92 -1.54 0.08
CA LEU A 68 9.45 -0.83 1.23
C LEU A 68 8.36 -0.51 2.26
N ALA A 69 7.16 -0.19 1.82
CA ALA A 69 6.05 0.05 2.73
C ALA A 69 5.69 -1.19 3.55
N HIS A 70 5.67 -2.38 2.95
CA HIS A 70 5.51 -3.63 3.69
C HIS A 70 6.60 -3.84 4.74
N MET A 71 7.85 -3.49 4.40
CA MET A 71 8.94 -3.56 5.35
C MET A 71 8.79 -2.55 6.49
N ILE A 72 8.39 -1.31 6.20
CA ILE A 72 8.13 -0.25 7.19
C ILE A 72 6.98 -0.64 8.11
N ASP A 73 5.88 -1.13 7.55
CA ASP A 73 4.71 -1.63 8.28
C ASP A 73 5.12 -2.69 9.32
N HIS A 74 5.92 -3.66 8.92
CA HIS A 74 6.41 -4.72 9.79
C HIS A 74 7.50 -4.25 10.77
N ALA A 75 8.44 -3.40 10.31
CA ALA A 75 9.54 -2.88 11.13
C ALA A 75 9.04 -1.95 12.25
N SER A 76 7.95 -1.23 12.03
CA SER A 76 7.31 -0.34 13.00
C SER A 76 6.84 -1.08 14.27
N CYS A 77 6.54 -2.38 14.13
CA CYS A 77 6.18 -3.26 15.23
C CYS A 77 7.34 -4.20 15.63
N ASN A 78 8.59 -3.80 15.40
CA ASN A 78 9.79 -4.61 15.70
C ASN A 78 9.74 -6.01 15.06
N TYR A 79 9.16 -6.11 13.87
CA TYR A 79 9.02 -7.35 13.09
C TYR A 79 8.22 -8.47 13.80
N ARG A 80 7.27 -8.11 14.64
CA ARG A 80 6.39 -9.07 15.34
C ARG A 80 5.01 -9.16 14.73
N SER A 81 4.54 -8.07 14.15
CA SER A 81 3.25 -7.91 13.46
C SER A 81 3.34 -6.74 12.50
N ASN A 82 2.33 -6.55 11.68
CA ASN A 82 2.19 -5.34 10.89
C ASN A 82 1.46 -4.27 11.70
N LEU A 83 1.90 -3.01 11.60
CA LEU A 83 1.22 -1.84 12.16
C LEU A 83 -0.19 -1.69 11.59
N SER A 84 -0.34 -1.99 10.30
CA SER A 84 -1.61 -1.94 9.57
C SER A 84 -2.63 -2.99 10.04
N ASN A 85 -2.21 -4.06 10.71
CA ASN A 85 -3.07 -5.18 11.07
C ASN A 85 -3.97 -4.85 12.27
N THR A 86 -4.85 -3.86 12.10
CA THR A 86 -5.84 -3.45 13.09
C THR A 86 -7.26 -3.69 12.57
N PRO A 87 -8.23 -4.05 13.44
CA PRO A 87 -9.62 -4.20 13.06
C PRO A 87 -10.21 -2.92 12.45
N GLU A 88 -9.89 -1.76 13.05
CA GLU A 88 -10.40 -0.46 12.64
C GLU A 88 -10.00 -0.12 11.19
N PHE A 89 -8.78 -0.47 10.79
CA PHE A 89 -8.32 -0.24 9.43
C PHE A 89 -9.01 -1.18 8.44
N ALA A 90 -9.19 -2.46 8.81
CA ALA A 90 -9.93 -3.41 7.99
C ALA A 90 -11.40 -2.98 7.78
N GLU A 91 -12.07 -2.57 8.85
CA GLU A 91 -13.46 -2.11 8.82
C GLU A 91 -13.60 -0.86 7.94
N ALA A 92 -12.71 0.12 8.08
CA ALA A 92 -12.71 1.33 7.27
C ALA A 92 -12.51 1.03 5.77
N LEU A 93 -11.60 0.12 5.42
CA LEU A 93 -11.39 -0.31 4.04
C LEU A 93 -12.65 -0.95 3.44
N VAL A 94 -13.29 -1.83 4.19
CA VAL A 94 -14.52 -2.49 3.75
C VAL A 94 -15.68 -1.48 3.63
N GLU A 95 -15.84 -0.58 4.60
CA GLU A 95 -16.86 0.46 4.58
C GLU A 95 -16.71 1.38 3.36
N ASP A 96 -15.49 1.89 3.12
CA ASP A 96 -15.21 2.73 1.95
C ASP A 96 -15.48 1.96 0.64
N GLY A 97 -15.07 0.69 0.56
CA GLY A 97 -15.34 -0.17 -0.62
C GLY A 97 -16.83 -0.38 -0.88
N GLN A 98 -17.62 -0.64 0.17
CA GLN A 98 -19.07 -0.80 0.03
C GLN A 98 -19.76 0.52 -0.36
N ARG A 99 -19.28 1.64 0.13
CA ARG A 99 -19.73 2.95 -0.30
C ARG A 99 -19.45 3.19 -1.79
N ILE A 100 -18.26 2.82 -2.27
CA ILE A 100 -17.92 2.93 -3.70
C ILE A 100 -18.84 2.04 -4.54
N LEU A 101 -19.06 0.80 -4.13
CA LEU A 101 -19.96 -0.13 -4.81
C LEU A 101 -21.39 0.41 -4.89
N SER A 102 -21.89 0.96 -3.79
CA SER A 102 -23.21 1.60 -3.76
C SER A 102 -23.31 2.80 -4.71
N LEU A 103 -22.29 3.66 -4.71
CA LEU A 103 -22.23 4.80 -5.63
C LEU A 103 -22.22 4.32 -7.09
N TYR A 104 -21.37 3.33 -7.41
CA TYR A 104 -21.29 2.75 -8.75
C TYR A 104 -22.64 2.20 -9.22
N ASN A 105 -23.33 1.42 -8.39
CA ASN A 105 -24.62 0.82 -8.73
C ASN A 105 -25.73 1.85 -8.99
N ASN A 106 -25.60 3.06 -8.45
CA ASN A 106 -26.53 4.16 -8.66
C ASN A 106 -26.15 5.08 -9.87
N LEU A 107 -25.02 4.81 -10.54
CA LEU A 107 -24.64 5.58 -11.73
C LEU A 107 -25.44 5.15 -12.97
N PRO A 108 -25.72 6.08 -13.90
CA PRO A 108 -26.15 5.71 -15.25
C PRO A 108 -25.14 4.77 -15.94
N VAL A 109 -25.64 3.91 -16.83
CA VAL A 109 -24.83 2.87 -17.51
C VAL A 109 -23.58 3.44 -18.20
N GLU A 110 -23.69 4.59 -18.82
CA GLU A 110 -22.58 5.26 -19.50
C GLU A 110 -21.47 5.65 -18.49
N LYS A 111 -21.85 6.10 -17.30
CA LYS A 111 -20.92 6.45 -16.23
C LYS A 111 -20.32 5.21 -15.56
N GLN A 112 -21.09 4.13 -15.43
CA GLN A 112 -20.57 2.84 -14.99
C GLN A 112 -19.49 2.33 -15.94
N THR A 113 -19.74 2.39 -17.24
CA THR A 113 -18.77 2.00 -18.27
C THR A 113 -17.50 2.87 -18.21
N ALA A 114 -17.65 4.17 -18.06
CA ALA A 114 -16.52 5.08 -17.93
C ALA A 114 -15.70 4.80 -16.66
N PHE A 115 -16.35 4.51 -15.54
CA PHE A 115 -15.69 4.13 -14.29
C PHE A 115 -14.87 2.84 -14.45
N LEU A 116 -15.47 1.77 -15.03
CA LEU A 116 -14.76 0.52 -15.29
C LEU A 116 -13.58 0.71 -16.25
N THR A 117 -13.73 1.56 -17.27
CA THR A 117 -12.62 1.90 -18.16
C THR A 117 -11.49 2.60 -17.42
N ARG A 118 -11.82 3.49 -16.47
CA ARG A 118 -10.82 4.21 -15.67
C ARG A 118 -10.03 3.29 -14.76
N ILE A 119 -10.67 2.37 -14.05
CA ILE A 119 -9.99 1.46 -13.11
C ILE A 119 -9.16 0.37 -13.80
N ARG A 120 -9.27 0.24 -15.13
CA ARG A 120 -8.46 -0.68 -15.95
C ARG A 120 -7.18 -0.06 -16.47
N GLN A 121 -6.93 1.23 -16.22
CA GLN A 121 -5.70 1.89 -16.62
C GLN A 121 -4.54 1.53 -15.69
N ASP A 122 -3.31 1.52 -16.22
CA ASP A 122 -2.10 1.25 -15.45
C ASP A 122 -1.92 2.22 -14.27
N SER A 123 -2.28 3.50 -14.49
CA SER A 123 -2.24 4.52 -13.45
C SER A 123 -3.21 4.29 -12.28
N ALA A 124 -4.18 3.38 -12.42
CA ALA A 124 -5.17 3.07 -11.40
C ALA A 124 -4.92 1.71 -10.72
N HIS A 125 -3.74 1.10 -10.88
CA HIS A 125 -3.48 -0.26 -10.38
C HIS A 125 -3.72 -0.40 -8.86
N SER A 126 -3.24 0.53 -8.03
CA SER A 126 -3.42 0.52 -6.57
C SER A 126 -4.91 0.60 -6.19
N PHE A 127 -5.65 1.48 -6.89
CA PHE A 127 -7.09 1.59 -6.71
C PHE A 127 -7.83 0.34 -7.20
N SER A 128 -7.41 -0.24 -8.35
CA SER A 128 -7.97 -1.47 -8.90
C SER A 128 -7.84 -2.64 -7.94
N ASP A 129 -6.68 -2.79 -7.30
CA ASP A 129 -6.41 -3.86 -6.34
C ASP A 129 -7.28 -3.71 -5.09
N LEU A 130 -7.32 -2.51 -4.50
CA LEU A 130 -8.12 -2.26 -3.30
C LEU A 130 -9.63 -2.37 -3.54
N ILE A 131 -10.13 -1.89 -4.68
CA ILE A 131 -11.56 -1.98 -4.98
C ILE A 131 -11.98 -3.43 -5.24
N ASP A 132 -11.14 -4.23 -5.88
CA ASP A 132 -11.38 -5.67 -6.04
C ASP A 132 -11.51 -6.36 -4.68
N ALA A 133 -10.56 -6.14 -3.78
CA ALA A 133 -10.55 -6.68 -2.44
C ALA A 133 -11.81 -6.28 -1.63
N THR A 134 -12.09 -4.99 -1.56
CA THR A 134 -13.11 -4.41 -0.68
C THR A 134 -14.54 -4.56 -1.21
N THR A 135 -14.72 -4.76 -2.52
CA THR A 135 -16.02 -5.04 -3.13
C THR A 135 -16.26 -6.53 -3.38
N ASN A 136 -15.38 -7.37 -2.86
CA ASN A 136 -15.43 -8.82 -3.05
C ASN A 136 -15.48 -9.21 -4.55
N GLY A 137 -14.71 -8.47 -5.43
CA GLY A 137 -14.57 -8.63 -6.86
C GLY A 137 -15.76 -8.22 -7.71
N GLN A 138 -16.72 -7.52 -7.13
CA GLN A 138 -17.82 -6.95 -7.92
C GLN A 138 -17.33 -5.81 -8.81
N LEU A 139 -16.30 -5.11 -8.36
CA LEU A 139 -15.60 -4.11 -9.15
C LEU A 139 -14.12 -4.50 -9.21
N HIS A 140 -13.59 -4.67 -10.40
CA HIS A 140 -12.16 -4.94 -10.57
C HIS A 140 -11.64 -4.36 -11.90
N GLY A 141 -10.36 -4.02 -11.91
CA GLY A 141 -9.66 -3.54 -13.10
C GLY A 141 -8.77 -4.63 -13.72
N ASN A 142 -7.64 -4.20 -14.28
CA ASN A 142 -6.66 -5.11 -14.86
C ASN A 142 -5.65 -5.64 -13.84
N TYR A 143 -5.55 -5.02 -12.68
CA TYR A 143 -4.64 -5.37 -11.61
C TYR A 143 -5.43 -5.79 -10.38
N GLY A 144 -4.91 -6.76 -9.68
CA GLY A 144 -5.47 -7.25 -8.44
C GLY A 144 -4.88 -8.60 -8.05
N HIS A 145 -4.84 -8.83 -6.76
CA HIS A 145 -4.47 -10.13 -6.21
C HIS A 145 -5.59 -11.15 -6.40
N SER A 146 -5.23 -12.43 -6.35
CA SER A 146 -6.23 -13.50 -6.46
C SER A 146 -7.20 -13.50 -5.27
N ARG A 147 -8.40 -14.05 -5.46
CA ARG A 147 -9.38 -14.24 -4.39
C ARG A 147 -8.79 -14.93 -3.16
N ASN A 148 -7.98 -15.97 -3.34
CA ASN A 148 -7.35 -16.70 -2.26
C ASN A 148 -6.34 -15.84 -1.47
N TYR A 149 -5.78 -14.83 -2.10
CA TYR A 149 -4.89 -13.89 -1.42
C TYR A 149 -5.67 -13.06 -0.38
N TRP A 150 -6.83 -12.54 -0.76
CA TRP A 150 -7.67 -11.71 0.09
C TRP A 150 -8.34 -12.45 1.25
N THR A 151 -8.41 -13.77 1.21
CA THR A 151 -8.94 -14.58 2.33
C THR A 151 -7.96 -14.72 3.50
N ARG A 152 -6.71 -14.34 3.32
CA ARG A 152 -5.70 -14.41 4.38
C ARG A 152 -5.82 -13.20 5.30
N PRO A 153 -5.93 -13.43 6.63
CA PRO A 153 -6.01 -12.32 7.59
C PRO A 153 -4.83 -11.37 7.47
N GLY A 154 -5.10 -10.07 7.46
CA GLY A 154 -4.09 -9.03 7.42
C GLY A 154 -3.62 -8.62 6.01
N ASN A 155 -3.89 -9.42 4.96
CA ASN A 155 -3.43 -9.07 3.61
C ASN A 155 -4.07 -7.79 3.10
N LEU A 156 -5.39 -7.61 3.30
CA LEU A 156 -6.07 -6.38 2.87
C LEU A 156 -5.44 -5.14 3.49
N GLN A 157 -5.18 -5.17 4.78
CA GLN A 157 -4.61 -4.03 5.51
C GLN A 157 -3.16 -3.77 5.06
N ALA A 158 -2.35 -4.83 4.90
CA ALA A 158 -0.97 -4.71 4.49
C ALA A 158 -0.85 -4.11 3.07
N GLU A 159 -1.66 -4.58 2.12
CA GLU A 159 -1.69 -4.04 0.76
C GLU A 159 -2.20 -2.60 0.73
N ALA A 160 -3.24 -2.28 1.50
CA ALA A 160 -3.75 -0.91 1.57
C ALA A 160 -2.69 0.04 2.13
N PHE A 161 -1.99 -0.34 3.20
CA PHE A 161 -0.90 0.44 3.75
C PHE A 161 0.20 0.68 2.69
N ALA A 162 0.59 -0.38 1.97
CA ALA A 162 1.61 -0.29 0.93
C ALA A 162 1.17 0.62 -0.24
N HIS A 163 -0.06 0.51 -0.69
CA HIS A 163 -0.60 1.37 -1.76
C HIS A 163 -0.73 2.84 -1.35
N PHE A 164 -1.16 3.12 -0.13
CA PHE A 164 -1.23 4.50 0.36
C PHE A 164 0.17 5.10 0.53
N PHE A 165 1.12 4.33 1.05
CA PHE A 165 2.51 4.75 1.21
C PHE A 165 3.17 5.02 -0.13
N GLU A 166 3.07 4.09 -1.08
CA GLU A 166 3.59 4.21 -2.45
C GLU A 166 3.08 5.48 -3.11
N ALA A 167 1.76 5.71 -3.07
CA ALA A 167 1.14 6.90 -3.66
C ALA A 167 1.64 8.19 -3.00
N SER A 168 1.80 8.19 -1.67
CA SER A 168 2.29 9.33 -0.91
C SER A 168 3.77 9.65 -1.17
N MET A 169 4.55 8.72 -1.74
CA MET A 169 5.96 8.92 -2.07
C MET A 169 6.20 9.69 -3.37
N GLY A 170 5.19 10.10 -4.11
CA GLY A 170 5.39 11.01 -5.23
C GLY A 170 4.43 10.91 -6.40
N ASP A 171 3.34 10.17 -6.28
CA ASP A 171 2.29 10.12 -7.29
C ASP A 171 1.01 10.82 -6.78
N GLN A 172 0.98 12.14 -6.92
CA GLN A 172 -0.14 12.97 -6.46
C GLN A 172 -1.48 12.52 -7.06
N GLY A 173 -1.50 12.06 -8.32
CA GLY A 173 -2.73 11.59 -8.96
C GLY A 173 -3.27 10.30 -8.35
N LYS A 174 -2.39 9.35 -8.01
CA LYS A 174 -2.78 8.14 -7.28
C LYS A 174 -3.21 8.46 -5.86
N LEU A 175 -2.48 9.34 -5.18
CA LEU A 175 -2.79 9.75 -3.81
C LEU A 175 -4.18 10.38 -3.74
N GLU A 176 -4.50 11.33 -4.61
CA GLU A 176 -5.82 11.95 -4.69
C GLU A 176 -6.91 10.92 -5.00
N LEU A 177 -6.67 9.99 -5.90
CA LEU A 177 -7.61 8.92 -6.23
C LEU A 177 -7.91 8.07 -5.00
N LEU A 178 -6.87 7.58 -4.32
CA LEU A 178 -7.01 6.74 -3.13
C LEU A 178 -7.67 7.49 -1.97
N ALA A 179 -7.22 8.71 -1.65
CA ALA A 179 -7.78 9.50 -0.57
C ALA A 179 -9.25 9.89 -0.80
N ASN A 180 -9.65 10.15 -2.05
CA ASN A 180 -11.03 10.48 -2.38
C ASN A 180 -11.98 9.27 -2.32
N PHE A 181 -11.49 8.10 -2.70
CA PHE A 181 -12.32 6.90 -2.72
C PHE A 181 -12.26 6.10 -1.43
N PHE A 182 -11.17 6.17 -0.68
CA PHE A 182 -10.99 5.50 0.63
C PHE A 182 -10.69 6.52 1.75
N PRO A 183 -11.54 7.54 1.97
CA PRO A 183 -11.22 8.64 2.89
C PRO A 183 -11.11 8.19 4.34
N THR A 184 -11.93 7.23 4.78
CA THR A 184 -11.90 6.73 6.16
C THR A 184 -10.62 5.93 6.40
N ALA A 185 -10.31 5.00 5.49
CA ALA A 185 -9.10 4.19 5.58
C ALA A 185 -7.83 5.05 5.43
N PHE A 186 -7.82 6.03 4.52
CA PHE A 186 -6.70 6.94 4.34
C PHE A 186 -6.45 7.80 5.59
N GLY A 187 -7.50 8.24 6.28
CA GLY A 187 -7.38 8.94 7.56
C GLY A 187 -6.71 8.09 8.66
N ILE A 188 -7.04 6.80 8.72
CA ILE A 188 -6.39 5.85 9.64
C ILE A 188 -4.94 5.63 9.26
N PHE A 189 -4.65 5.41 7.96
CA PHE A 189 -3.28 5.32 7.46
C PHE A 189 -2.44 6.55 7.84
N SER A 190 -2.96 7.76 7.64
CA SER A 190 -2.27 9.01 8.01
C SER A 190 -1.95 9.05 9.51
N SER A 191 -2.88 8.60 10.36
CA SER A 191 -2.67 8.50 11.80
C SER A 191 -1.60 7.46 12.16
N MET A 192 -1.54 6.34 11.45
CA MET A 192 -0.49 5.33 11.60
C MET A 192 0.88 5.92 11.26
N ILE A 193 1.00 6.63 10.13
CA ILE A 193 2.24 7.30 9.72
C ILE A 193 2.68 8.30 10.78
N ASP A 194 1.77 9.13 11.28
CA ASP A 194 2.08 10.10 12.33
C ASP A 194 2.54 9.44 13.63
N SER A 195 2.02 8.25 13.96
CA SER A 195 2.41 7.52 15.16
C SER A 195 3.84 7.00 15.16
N ILE A 196 4.40 6.73 13.99
CA ILE A 196 5.74 6.16 13.80
C ILE A 196 6.79 7.20 13.36
N ARG A 197 6.42 8.49 13.30
CA ARG A 197 7.36 9.57 13.05
C ARG A 197 8.40 9.69 14.17
N PRO A 198 9.67 10.04 13.85
CA PRO A 198 10.76 10.12 14.83
C PRO A 198 10.44 10.97 16.06
N ASP A 199 9.81 12.12 15.85
CA ASP A 199 9.50 13.08 16.92
C ASP A 199 8.44 12.56 17.91
N ASN A 200 7.56 11.67 17.47
CA ASN A 200 6.54 11.06 18.33
C ASN A 200 7.10 9.90 19.16
N HIS A 201 8.08 9.16 18.65
CA HIS A 201 8.76 8.12 19.42
C HIS A 201 9.49 8.67 20.64
N VAL A 202 10.08 9.86 20.55
CA VAL A 202 10.77 10.52 21.68
C VAL A 202 9.77 10.92 22.77
N ARG A 203 8.56 11.35 22.39
CA ARG A 203 7.53 11.78 23.35
C ARG A 203 6.88 10.61 24.13
N VAL A 204 6.73 9.44 23.52
CA VAL A 204 6.18 8.27 24.19
C VAL A 204 7.16 7.74 25.22
N LEU A 205 8.43 7.61 24.89
CA LEU A 205 9.48 7.14 25.82
C LEU A 205 9.76 8.10 26.97
N SER A 206 9.46 9.40 26.81
CA SER A 206 9.60 10.40 27.88
C SER A 206 8.43 10.45 28.85
N ARG A 207 7.28 9.82 28.52
CA ARG A 207 6.11 9.72 29.42
C ARG A 207 6.09 8.46 30.28
N GLU A 208 6.94 7.48 29.97
CA GLU A 208 7.07 6.21 30.73
C GLU A 208 8.22 6.24 31.75
N ARG A 209 8.83 7.41 31.98
CA ARG A 209 9.83 7.65 33.04
C ARG A 209 9.29 8.67 34.05
#